data_26e0cb961d9cd39ff7980ba459be422b
#
_entry.id   26e0cb961d9cd39ff7980ba459be422b
#
_cell.length_a   1.000
_cell.length_b   1.000
_cell.length_c   1.000
_cell.angle_alpha   90.00
_cell.angle_beta   90.00
_cell.angle_gamma   90.00
#
_symmetry.space_group_name_H-M   'P 1'
#
loop_
_entity.id
_entity.type
_entity.pdbx_description
1 polymer ?
#
loop_
_entity_poly.entity_id
_entity_poly.type
_entity_poly.pdbx_seq_one_letter_code
_entity_poly.pdbx_strand_id
1 'polypeptide(L)'
;MIPTREWLAPYSLGNATPAATQLPGPVDPFPFTSEAVNILLIGSDTRTGTSYRTDTLIVLSIDPGAGAAALLSIPRDLYVYLPGYGMQRVNAALMLGDAYSYPGGGEAMLADTLLYNLGIPIHHFALIEMSAFQEMIDALGGVEVDVSCPYTDFRLRRPDLSPDEEDNWALFTVPTGVVPMDGNYALWYARARHRSSDFDRARRQQEVLRAIYDQVLSLGLIPRLPSLYGDLTDMVSTDLTLRDLLDLALLAPRLDPAQIRSRFIGRDQVIPWRVPGSGAQVLLPNPPAIRALLEETLHFNPPDPLVPEILPTIEVVNLSPYQDWDHLAAGRLSYAGYRTHITSADPEPGASTQLIDHGLATEEDRQQLLALLGLGSGALATQNDPTSPFLFTLRLGDDYQPCFDPTRNQGD
;
A
#
# COMPACT_ATOMS: atom_id res chain seq x y z
N MET A 1 -26.17 -6.45 -5.76
CA MET A 1 -26.88 -6.67 -4.47
C MET A 1 -26.11 -7.77 -3.75
N ILE A 2 -25.30 -7.43 -2.74
CA ILE A 2 -24.50 -8.41 -1.97
C ILE A 2 -25.49 -9.32 -1.26
N PRO A 3 -25.45 -10.66 -1.46
CA PRO A 3 -26.34 -11.56 -0.76
C PRO A 3 -26.11 -11.43 0.75
N THR A 4 -27.20 -11.29 1.52
CA THR A 4 -27.14 -11.37 2.98
C THR A 4 -26.62 -12.75 3.36
N ARG A 5 -25.37 -12.82 3.81
CA ARG A 5 -24.73 -14.05 4.25
C ARG A 5 -25.18 -14.36 5.69
N GLU A 6 -25.69 -15.56 5.93
CA GLU A 6 -25.85 -16.05 7.30
C GLU A 6 -24.47 -16.33 7.89
N TRP A 7 -24.07 -15.51 8.86
CA TRP A 7 -22.81 -15.71 9.57
C TRP A 7 -22.88 -16.95 10.45
N LEU A 8 -21.82 -17.75 10.43
CA LEU A 8 -21.70 -18.91 11.32
C LEU A 8 -21.85 -18.47 12.79
N ALA A 9 -22.64 -19.19 13.57
CA ALA A 9 -22.90 -18.86 14.95
C ALA A 9 -21.57 -18.75 15.75
N PRO A 10 -21.39 -17.70 16.57
CA PRO A 10 -20.19 -17.54 17.35
C PRO A 10 -20.00 -18.70 18.32
N TYR A 11 -18.77 -19.19 18.44
CA TYR A 11 -18.39 -20.13 19.48
C TYR A 11 -18.66 -19.49 20.85
N SER A 12 -19.36 -20.22 21.73
CA SER A 12 -19.59 -19.81 23.12
C SER A 12 -18.26 -19.73 23.86
N LEU A 13 -17.74 -18.52 24.03
CA LEU A 13 -16.62 -18.28 24.95
C LEU A 13 -17.17 -18.32 26.35
N GLY A 14 -16.75 -19.34 27.15
CA GLY A 14 -17.14 -19.45 28.54
C GLY A 14 -16.74 -18.24 29.40
N ASN A 15 -17.60 -17.92 30.33
CA ASN A 15 -17.56 -16.95 31.42
C ASN A 15 -16.52 -15.83 31.46
N ALA A 16 -17.05 -14.60 31.48
CA ALA A 16 -16.38 -13.32 31.80
C ALA A 16 -15.27 -12.89 30.89
N THR A 17 -15.66 -12.41 29.70
CA THR A 17 -14.78 -11.77 28.74
C THR A 17 -14.69 -10.26 29.07
N PRO A 18 -13.50 -9.67 29.22
CA PRO A 18 -13.34 -8.21 29.24
C PRO A 18 -14.00 -7.56 28.02
N ALA A 19 -14.48 -6.31 28.13
CA ALA A 19 -15.19 -5.62 27.06
C ALA A 19 -14.43 -5.62 25.72
N ALA A 20 -13.08 -5.63 25.76
CA ALA A 20 -12.21 -5.72 24.58
C ALA A 20 -12.20 -7.10 23.90
N THR A 21 -12.79 -8.12 24.50
CA THR A 21 -12.86 -9.49 24.00
C THR A 21 -14.29 -9.96 23.75
N GLN A 22 -15.28 -9.05 23.86
CA GLN A 22 -16.63 -9.36 23.39
C GLN A 22 -16.60 -9.54 21.88
N LEU A 23 -17.32 -10.57 21.40
CA LEU A 23 -17.46 -10.79 19.96
C LEU A 23 -18.14 -9.56 19.35
N PRO A 24 -17.46 -8.85 18.43
CA PRO A 24 -18.10 -7.76 17.72
C PRO A 24 -19.22 -8.32 16.84
N GLY A 25 -20.30 -7.56 16.67
CA GLY A 25 -21.24 -7.82 15.60
C GLY A 25 -20.62 -7.50 14.24
N PRO A 26 -21.19 -8.00 13.13
CA PRO A 26 -20.75 -7.60 11.82
C PRO A 26 -20.92 -6.08 11.65
N VAL A 27 -19.95 -5.44 11.01
CA VAL A 27 -20.09 -4.02 10.63
C VAL A 27 -20.89 -3.92 9.32
N ASP A 28 -21.52 -2.76 9.11
CA ASP A 28 -22.20 -2.50 7.85
C ASP A 28 -21.21 -2.52 6.69
N PRO A 29 -21.54 -3.20 5.57
CA PRO A 29 -20.68 -3.22 4.40
C PRO A 29 -20.37 -1.80 3.92
N PHE A 30 -19.14 -1.61 3.47
CA PHE A 30 -18.73 -0.34 2.87
C PHE A 30 -19.48 -0.16 1.53
N PRO A 31 -20.05 1.03 1.25
CA PRO A 31 -20.86 1.27 0.06
C PRO A 31 -19.97 1.50 -1.18
N PHE A 32 -19.38 0.42 -1.68
CA PHE A 32 -18.65 0.46 -2.96
C PHE A 32 -19.62 0.73 -4.12
N THR A 33 -19.09 1.29 -5.22
CA THR A 33 -19.82 1.32 -6.49
C THR A 33 -20.09 -0.10 -6.98
N SER A 34 -21.05 -0.29 -7.85
CA SER A 34 -21.37 -1.62 -8.41
C SER A 34 -20.28 -2.17 -9.33
N GLU A 35 -19.38 -1.31 -9.79
CA GLU A 35 -18.28 -1.67 -10.69
C GLU A 35 -16.96 -1.90 -9.96
N ALA A 36 -16.87 -1.51 -8.68
CA ALA A 36 -15.65 -1.67 -7.91
C ALA A 36 -15.28 -3.15 -7.71
N VAL A 37 -14.01 -3.47 -7.98
CA VAL A 37 -13.43 -4.79 -7.80
C VAL A 37 -12.39 -4.73 -6.68
N ASN A 38 -12.58 -5.53 -5.63
CA ASN A 38 -11.65 -5.64 -4.51
C ASN A 38 -10.89 -6.96 -4.59
N ILE A 39 -9.58 -6.89 -4.74
CA ILE A 39 -8.67 -8.02 -4.82
C ILE A 39 -7.84 -8.05 -3.54
N LEU A 40 -7.84 -9.17 -2.83
CA LEU A 40 -6.99 -9.34 -1.66
C LEU A 40 -5.62 -9.89 -2.08
N LEU A 41 -4.59 -9.06 -1.95
CA LEU A 41 -3.20 -9.45 -2.16
C LEU A 41 -2.65 -10.04 -0.87
N ILE A 42 -2.15 -11.27 -0.93
CA ILE A 42 -1.68 -12.04 0.22
C ILE A 42 -0.24 -12.45 -0.01
N GLY A 43 0.67 -12.00 0.86
CA GLY A 43 2.04 -12.52 0.92
C GLY A 43 2.18 -13.52 2.06
N SER A 44 2.62 -14.75 1.75
CA SER A 44 2.76 -15.83 2.72
C SER A 44 4.17 -16.37 2.72
N ASP A 45 4.62 -16.89 3.86
CA ASP A 45 5.75 -17.82 3.91
C ASP A 45 5.32 -19.17 3.31
N THR A 46 6.30 -20.02 3.06
CA THR A 46 6.05 -21.32 2.37
C THR A 46 4.97 -22.14 3.06
N ARG A 47 3.97 -22.58 2.30
CA ARG A 47 2.84 -23.41 2.75
C ARG A 47 3.23 -24.86 3.01
N THR A 48 4.35 -25.10 3.68
CA THR A 48 4.77 -26.45 4.06
C THR A 48 4.28 -26.78 5.47
N GLY A 49 3.40 -27.77 5.58
CA GLY A 49 2.85 -28.23 6.86
C GLY A 49 1.61 -27.43 7.32
N THR A 50 1.34 -27.48 8.64
CA THR A 50 0.15 -26.88 9.27
C THR A 50 0.39 -25.53 9.92
N SER A 51 1.56 -24.93 9.71
CA SER A 51 1.97 -23.68 10.36
C SER A 51 2.62 -22.72 9.37
N TYR A 52 1.81 -21.96 8.66
CA TYR A 52 2.26 -20.86 7.84
C TYR A 52 1.51 -19.57 8.24
N ARG A 53 2.03 -18.41 7.88
CA ARG A 53 1.45 -17.12 8.27
C ARG A 53 1.41 -16.19 7.07
N THR A 54 0.36 -15.40 7.03
CA THR A 54 0.27 -14.28 6.11
C THR A 54 0.97 -13.06 6.74
N ASP A 55 2.05 -12.62 6.11
CA ASP A 55 2.82 -11.45 6.58
C ASP A 55 2.41 -10.15 5.88
N THR A 56 1.76 -10.27 4.72
CA THR A 56 1.27 -9.14 3.92
C THR A 56 -0.21 -9.37 3.62
N LEU A 57 -1.02 -8.36 3.92
CA LEU A 57 -2.45 -8.30 3.60
C LEU A 57 -2.74 -6.90 3.04
N ILE A 58 -3.05 -6.82 1.74
CA ILE A 58 -3.36 -5.56 1.06
C ILE A 58 -4.64 -5.75 0.26
N VAL A 59 -5.61 -4.88 0.46
CA VAL A 59 -6.78 -4.79 -0.42
C VAL A 59 -6.44 -3.83 -1.55
N LEU A 60 -6.41 -4.34 -2.77
CA LEU A 60 -6.39 -3.56 -3.99
C LEU A 60 -7.84 -3.36 -4.43
N SER A 61 -8.34 -2.14 -4.33
CA SER A 61 -9.66 -1.75 -4.82
C SER A 61 -9.50 -0.98 -6.12
N ILE A 62 -10.20 -1.41 -7.17
CA ILE A 62 -10.18 -0.76 -8.49
C ILE A 62 -11.60 -0.38 -8.83
N ASP A 63 -11.83 0.87 -9.19
CA ASP A 63 -13.10 1.35 -9.74
C ASP A 63 -12.90 1.75 -11.21
N PRO A 64 -13.35 0.91 -12.16
CA PRO A 64 -13.24 1.18 -13.57
C PRO A 64 -14.01 2.44 -14.01
N GLY A 65 -15.16 2.70 -13.37
CA GLY A 65 -16.01 3.85 -13.67
C GLY A 65 -15.38 5.17 -13.25
N ALA A 66 -14.66 5.16 -12.13
CA ALA A 66 -13.91 6.32 -11.65
C ALA A 66 -12.51 6.44 -12.28
N GLY A 67 -11.99 5.39 -12.94
CA GLY A 67 -10.61 5.36 -13.40
C GLY A 67 -9.58 5.44 -12.27
N ALA A 68 -9.94 4.94 -11.09
CA ALA A 68 -9.19 5.08 -9.85
C ALA A 68 -8.89 3.73 -9.20
N ALA A 69 -7.84 3.69 -8.40
CA ALA A 69 -7.48 2.51 -7.60
C ALA A 69 -7.01 2.92 -6.20
N ALA A 70 -7.09 1.98 -5.26
CA ALA A 70 -6.55 2.16 -3.92
C ALA A 70 -5.88 0.90 -3.40
N LEU A 71 -4.80 1.09 -2.67
CA LEU A 71 -4.10 0.07 -1.90
C LEU A 71 -4.31 0.34 -0.41
N LEU A 72 -4.98 -0.58 0.28
CA LEU A 72 -5.17 -0.51 1.72
C LEU A 72 -4.43 -1.65 2.41
N SER A 73 -3.34 -1.36 3.10
CA SER A 73 -2.62 -2.36 3.89
C SER A 73 -3.30 -2.60 5.24
N ILE A 74 -3.47 -3.88 5.58
CA ILE A 74 -4.08 -4.33 6.83
C ILE A 74 -2.98 -4.91 7.72
N PRO A 75 -2.78 -4.40 8.97
CA PRO A 75 -1.76 -4.93 9.85
C PRO A 75 -2.07 -6.37 10.24
N ARG A 76 -1.11 -7.26 10.07
CA ARG A 76 -1.25 -8.71 10.32
C ARG A 76 -1.63 -9.07 11.76
N ASP A 77 -1.30 -8.20 12.71
CA ASP A 77 -1.59 -8.39 14.14
C ASP A 77 -2.94 -7.76 14.56
N LEU A 78 -3.77 -7.30 13.60
CA LEU A 78 -5.12 -6.81 13.87
C LEU A 78 -5.95 -7.92 14.51
N TYR A 79 -6.49 -7.65 15.70
CA TYR A 79 -7.24 -8.62 16.50
C TYR A 79 -8.73 -8.51 16.22
N VAL A 80 -9.25 -9.49 15.53
CA VAL A 80 -10.58 -9.47 14.93
C VAL A 80 -11.31 -10.79 15.15
N TYR A 81 -12.61 -10.78 14.94
CA TYR A 81 -13.41 -12.00 14.95
C TYR A 81 -13.24 -12.77 13.62
N LEU A 82 -12.80 -14.00 13.70
CA LEU A 82 -12.78 -14.94 12.58
C LEU A 82 -14.10 -15.71 12.58
N PRO A 83 -14.93 -15.60 11.52
CA PRO A 83 -16.23 -16.25 11.47
C PRO A 83 -16.15 -17.76 11.69
N GLY A 84 -16.94 -18.26 12.66
CA GLY A 84 -16.95 -19.67 13.05
C GLY A 84 -15.81 -20.13 13.95
N TYR A 85 -14.80 -19.28 14.21
CA TYR A 85 -13.64 -19.63 15.03
C TYR A 85 -13.56 -18.82 16.33
N GLY A 86 -13.63 -17.47 16.26
CA GLY A 86 -13.52 -16.59 17.42
C GLY A 86 -12.48 -15.46 17.24
N MET A 87 -12.14 -14.78 18.35
CA MET A 87 -11.20 -13.67 18.33
C MET A 87 -9.77 -14.15 18.13
N GLN A 88 -9.11 -13.63 17.09
CA GLN A 88 -7.74 -13.99 16.73
C GLN A 88 -7.06 -12.85 15.94
N ARG A 89 -5.75 -12.94 15.70
CA ARG A 89 -5.09 -12.08 14.72
C ARG A 89 -5.56 -12.41 13.32
N VAL A 90 -5.75 -11.39 12.50
CA VAL A 90 -6.22 -11.55 11.10
C VAL A 90 -5.30 -12.46 10.28
N ASN A 91 -3.99 -12.45 10.54
CA ASN A 91 -3.01 -13.28 9.83
C ASN A 91 -3.13 -14.79 10.09
N ALA A 92 -3.94 -15.20 11.07
CA ALA A 92 -4.20 -16.60 11.32
C ALA A 92 -5.39 -17.14 10.51
N ALA A 93 -6.20 -16.27 9.90
CA ALA A 93 -7.44 -16.66 9.22
C ALA A 93 -7.19 -17.65 8.09
N LEU A 94 -6.20 -17.39 7.23
CA LEU A 94 -5.87 -18.27 6.10
C LEU A 94 -5.54 -19.69 6.58
N MET A 95 -4.56 -19.81 7.49
CA MET A 95 -4.13 -21.10 8.04
C MET A 95 -5.26 -21.82 8.79
N LEU A 96 -6.03 -21.09 9.60
CA LEU A 96 -7.12 -21.68 10.39
C LEU A 96 -8.27 -22.13 9.47
N GLY A 97 -8.57 -21.38 8.42
CA GLY A 97 -9.57 -21.76 7.44
C GLY A 97 -9.23 -23.07 6.75
N ASP A 98 -7.99 -23.28 6.37
CA ASP A 98 -7.52 -24.54 5.80
C ASP A 98 -7.52 -25.67 6.83
N ALA A 99 -6.99 -25.42 8.04
CA ALA A 99 -6.89 -26.43 9.09
C ALA A 99 -8.24 -26.93 9.61
N TYR A 100 -9.23 -26.05 9.64
CA TYR A 100 -10.60 -26.36 10.13
C TYR A 100 -11.62 -26.59 9.01
N SER A 101 -11.15 -26.72 7.74
CA SER A 101 -12.00 -26.96 6.59
C SER A 101 -13.15 -25.94 6.48
N TYR A 102 -12.82 -24.67 6.62
CA TYR A 102 -13.78 -23.59 6.45
C TYR A 102 -14.44 -23.66 5.05
N PRO A 103 -15.73 -23.40 4.90
CA PRO A 103 -16.37 -23.42 3.58
C PRO A 103 -15.68 -22.45 2.60
N GLY A 104 -15.04 -22.99 1.58
CA GLY A 104 -14.22 -22.22 0.62
C GLY A 104 -12.77 -22.02 1.03
N GLY A 105 -12.30 -22.70 2.09
CA GLY A 105 -10.88 -22.71 2.48
C GLY A 105 -10.42 -21.48 3.27
N GLY A 106 -9.13 -21.32 3.39
CA GLY A 106 -8.49 -20.24 4.13
C GLY A 106 -8.72 -18.87 3.52
N GLU A 107 -8.71 -18.79 2.20
CA GLU A 107 -8.95 -17.55 1.44
C GLU A 107 -10.37 -17.03 1.70
N ALA A 108 -11.37 -17.93 1.73
CA ALA A 108 -12.75 -17.55 2.05
C ALA A 108 -12.90 -17.11 3.51
N MET A 109 -12.26 -17.80 4.46
CA MET A 109 -12.27 -17.35 5.87
C MET A 109 -11.65 -15.97 6.01
N LEU A 110 -10.55 -15.69 5.33
CA LEU A 110 -9.89 -14.39 5.37
C LEU A 110 -10.78 -13.30 4.74
N ALA A 111 -11.39 -13.56 3.58
CA ALA A 111 -12.33 -12.65 2.94
C ALA A 111 -13.54 -12.34 3.83
N ASP A 112 -14.15 -13.37 4.44
CA ASP A 112 -15.26 -13.22 5.36
C ASP A 112 -14.86 -12.47 6.65
N THR A 113 -13.62 -12.66 7.12
CA THR A 113 -13.07 -11.90 8.24
C THR A 113 -13.01 -10.41 7.93
N LEU A 114 -12.56 -10.02 6.74
CA LEU A 114 -12.49 -8.62 6.33
C LEU A 114 -13.89 -8.03 6.13
N LEU A 115 -14.81 -8.77 5.54
CA LEU A 115 -16.20 -8.33 5.40
C LEU A 115 -16.86 -8.15 6.77
N TYR A 116 -16.69 -9.10 7.68
CA TYR A 116 -17.32 -9.07 9.00
C TYR A 116 -16.84 -7.91 9.86
N ASN A 117 -15.51 -7.67 9.92
CA ASN A 117 -14.90 -6.72 10.85
C ASN A 117 -14.65 -5.33 10.27
N LEU A 118 -14.46 -5.22 8.96
CA LEU A 118 -14.13 -3.97 8.26
C LEU A 118 -15.20 -3.54 7.25
N GLY A 119 -16.15 -4.42 6.93
CA GLY A 119 -17.18 -4.16 5.92
C GLY A 119 -16.64 -4.19 4.48
N ILE A 120 -15.45 -4.73 4.24
CA ILE A 120 -14.82 -4.77 2.92
C ILE A 120 -15.14 -6.11 2.25
N PRO A 121 -16.00 -6.15 1.22
CA PRO A 121 -16.21 -7.36 0.42
C PRO A 121 -14.97 -7.62 -0.43
N ILE A 122 -14.52 -8.87 -0.47
CA ILE A 122 -13.43 -9.32 -1.35
C ILE A 122 -14.04 -10.10 -2.51
N HIS A 123 -13.69 -9.72 -3.73
CA HIS A 123 -14.21 -10.33 -4.95
C HIS A 123 -13.25 -11.40 -5.47
N HIS A 124 -11.94 -11.14 -5.39
CA HIS A 124 -10.87 -12.02 -5.81
C HIS A 124 -9.71 -12.00 -4.83
N PHE A 125 -8.83 -12.98 -4.95
CA PHE A 125 -7.57 -13.01 -4.21
C PHE A 125 -6.39 -13.30 -5.14
N ALA A 126 -5.21 -12.89 -4.70
CA ALA A 126 -3.92 -13.27 -5.28
C ALA A 126 -2.95 -13.53 -4.13
N LEU A 127 -2.51 -14.79 -3.99
CA LEU A 127 -1.59 -15.23 -2.96
C LEU A 127 -0.27 -15.61 -3.60
N ILE A 128 0.82 -15.01 -3.11
CA ILE A 128 2.17 -15.30 -3.55
C ILE A 128 3.04 -15.77 -2.38
N GLU A 129 3.80 -16.84 -2.60
CA GLU A 129 4.84 -17.27 -1.68
C GLU A 129 6.12 -16.45 -1.90
N MET A 130 6.97 -16.41 -0.87
CA MET A 130 8.18 -15.55 -0.90
C MET A 130 9.16 -15.93 -1.99
N SER A 131 9.34 -17.25 -2.28
CA SER A 131 10.20 -17.71 -3.36
C SER A 131 9.68 -17.29 -4.73
N ALA A 132 8.38 -17.50 -4.96
CA ALA A 132 7.72 -17.10 -6.20
C ALA A 132 7.72 -15.58 -6.41
N PHE A 133 7.62 -14.81 -5.32
CA PHE A 133 7.79 -13.35 -5.40
C PHE A 133 9.18 -12.95 -5.90
N GLN A 134 10.25 -13.59 -5.39
CA GLN A 134 11.61 -13.33 -5.88
C GLN A 134 11.74 -13.68 -7.36
N GLU A 135 11.28 -14.87 -7.76
CA GLU A 135 11.32 -15.33 -9.14
C GLU A 135 10.54 -14.40 -10.08
N MET A 136 9.39 -13.89 -9.65
CA MET A 136 8.59 -12.94 -10.42
C MET A 136 9.34 -11.61 -10.64
N ILE A 137 9.97 -11.05 -9.61
CA ILE A 137 10.78 -9.83 -9.74
C ILE A 137 11.97 -10.05 -10.67
N ASP A 138 12.67 -11.19 -10.54
CA ASP A 138 13.81 -11.52 -11.38
C ASP A 138 13.38 -11.74 -12.83
N ALA A 139 12.21 -12.34 -13.09
CA ALA A 139 11.65 -12.50 -14.43
C ALA A 139 11.27 -11.17 -15.10
N LEU A 140 10.94 -10.12 -14.30
CA LEU A 140 10.75 -8.75 -14.78
C LEU A 140 12.07 -8.02 -15.08
N GLY A 141 13.22 -8.62 -14.76
CA GLY A 141 14.53 -7.99 -14.88
C GLY A 141 14.87 -7.07 -13.70
N GLY A 142 14.19 -7.22 -12.58
CA GLY A 142 14.25 -6.34 -11.42
C GLY A 142 13.19 -5.24 -11.44
N VAL A 143 13.16 -4.44 -10.38
CA VAL A 143 12.28 -3.27 -10.23
C VAL A 143 13.06 -2.06 -9.72
N GLU A 144 12.64 -0.87 -10.11
CA GLU A 144 13.17 0.39 -9.59
C GLU A 144 12.24 0.92 -8.49
N VAL A 145 12.73 0.95 -7.25
CA VAL A 145 11.92 1.34 -6.09
C VAL A 145 12.27 2.75 -5.64
N ASP A 146 11.26 3.60 -5.54
CA ASP A 146 11.37 4.96 -5.01
C ASP A 146 11.53 4.91 -3.48
N VAL A 147 12.77 5.05 -3.01
CA VAL A 147 13.12 5.04 -1.59
C VAL A 147 13.20 6.46 -1.07
N SER A 148 12.12 6.96 -0.47
CA SER A 148 12.09 8.33 0.07
C SER A 148 12.95 8.51 1.32
N CYS A 149 13.06 7.47 2.16
CA CYS A 149 13.84 7.50 3.40
C CYS A 149 14.88 6.39 3.41
N PRO A 150 16.14 6.67 3.81
CA PRO A 150 17.15 5.63 3.93
C PRO A 150 16.70 4.61 4.98
N TYR A 151 16.88 3.34 4.68
CA TYR A 151 16.49 2.26 5.58
C TYR A 151 17.67 1.36 5.90
N THR A 152 17.93 1.15 7.19
CA THR A 152 19.03 0.29 7.66
C THR A 152 18.49 -0.88 8.45
N ASP A 153 18.81 -2.11 8.04
CA ASP A 153 18.49 -3.32 8.80
C ASP A 153 19.51 -4.42 8.55
N PHE A 154 19.40 -5.53 9.28
CA PHE A 154 20.22 -6.71 9.05
C PHE A 154 19.82 -7.40 7.75
N ARG A 155 20.81 -7.74 6.93
CA ARG A 155 20.68 -8.49 5.70
C ARG A 155 21.75 -9.58 5.65
N LEU A 156 21.42 -10.74 5.10
CA LEU A 156 22.42 -11.76 4.79
C LEU A 156 23.48 -11.17 3.85
N ARG A 157 24.76 -11.37 4.17
CA ARG A 157 25.89 -10.90 3.35
C ARG A 157 25.82 -11.42 1.91
N ARG A 158 25.25 -12.62 1.75
CA ARG A 158 24.93 -13.26 0.46
C ARG A 158 23.69 -14.15 0.63
N PRO A 159 22.85 -14.27 -0.40
CA PRO A 159 21.61 -15.04 -0.35
C PRO A 159 21.78 -16.54 -0.08
N ASP A 160 22.96 -17.11 -0.43
CA ASP A 160 23.29 -18.53 -0.29
C ASP A 160 23.78 -18.92 1.13
N LEU A 161 23.96 -17.95 2.01
CA LEU A 161 24.41 -18.19 3.38
C LEU A 161 23.24 -18.64 4.27
N SER A 162 23.58 -19.51 5.27
CA SER A 162 22.59 -19.95 6.26
C SER A 162 22.08 -18.77 7.10
N PRO A 163 20.78 -18.55 7.23
CA PRO A 163 20.23 -17.53 8.10
C PRO A 163 20.37 -17.84 9.59
N ASP A 164 20.72 -19.09 9.95
CA ASP A 164 20.85 -19.53 11.34
C ASP A 164 22.19 -19.12 11.98
N GLU A 165 23.15 -18.66 11.17
CA GLU A 165 24.45 -18.20 11.62
C GLU A 165 24.49 -16.68 11.74
N GLU A 166 24.74 -16.15 12.96
CA GLU A 166 24.74 -14.72 13.23
C GLU A 166 25.81 -13.95 12.41
N ASP A 167 26.99 -14.55 12.20
CA ASP A 167 28.09 -13.97 11.43
C ASP A 167 27.75 -13.76 9.92
N ASN A 168 26.73 -14.42 9.43
CA ASN A 168 26.27 -14.28 8.05
C ASN A 168 25.43 -12.99 7.83
N TRP A 169 25.04 -12.33 8.90
CA TRP A 169 24.25 -11.10 8.83
C TRP A 169 25.16 -9.85 8.95
N ALA A 170 24.77 -8.80 8.25
CA ALA A 170 25.40 -7.48 8.36
C ALA A 170 24.35 -6.38 8.30
N LEU A 171 24.67 -5.25 8.91
CA LEU A 171 23.87 -4.04 8.70
C LEU A 171 24.05 -3.58 7.25
N PHE A 172 22.93 -3.38 6.59
CA PHE A 172 22.86 -2.89 5.23
C PHE A 172 21.92 -1.69 5.18
N THR A 173 22.34 -0.63 4.48
CA THR A 173 21.54 0.60 4.32
C THR A 173 21.09 0.73 2.87
N VAL A 174 19.79 0.79 2.67
CA VAL A 174 19.20 1.23 1.40
C VAL A 174 19.29 2.76 1.37
N PRO A 175 19.93 3.35 0.36
CA PRO A 175 20.02 4.81 0.25
C PRO A 175 18.65 5.41 -0.16
N THR A 176 18.50 6.70 0.02
CA THR A 176 17.44 7.49 -0.60
C THR A 176 17.70 7.61 -2.09
N GLY A 177 16.66 7.53 -2.91
CA GLY A 177 16.75 7.62 -4.38
C GLY A 177 15.91 6.54 -5.07
N VAL A 178 16.02 6.44 -6.38
CA VAL A 178 15.49 5.34 -7.18
C VAL A 178 16.47 4.19 -7.12
N VAL A 179 16.08 3.11 -6.44
CA VAL A 179 16.98 1.99 -6.12
C VAL A 179 16.61 0.76 -6.93
N PRO A 180 17.50 0.28 -7.82
CA PRO A 180 17.27 -0.97 -8.53
C PRO A 180 17.37 -2.16 -7.57
N MET A 181 16.36 -3.03 -7.58
CA MET A 181 16.26 -4.20 -6.72
C MET A 181 15.98 -5.45 -7.54
N ASP A 182 16.79 -6.49 -7.35
CA ASP A 182 16.47 -7.86 -7.76
C ASP A 182 15.45 -8.49 -6.81
N GLY A 183 14.99 -9.71 -7.09
CA GLY A 183 13.97 -10.40 -6.28
C GLY A 183 14.40 -10.60 -4.83
N ASN A 184 15.66 -10.92 -4.57
CA ASN A 184 16.19 -11.08 -3.21
C ASN A 184 16.21 -9.75 -2.45
N TYR A 185 16.62 -8.69 -3.09
CA TYR A 185 16.68 -7.37 -2.48
C TYR A 185 15.29 -6.82 -2.22
N ALA A 186 14.38 -6.88 -3.19
CA ALA A 186 13.01 -6.42 -3.06
C ALA A 186 12.26 -7.19 -1.94
N LEU A 187 12.44 -8.52 -1.86
CA LEU A 187 11.83 -9.32 -0.79
C LEU A 187 12.38 -8.94 0.57
N TRP A 188 13.71 -8.77 0.71
CA TRP A 188 14.31 -8.31 1.96
C TRP A 188 13.78 -6.94 2.35
N TYR A 189 13.72 -5.97 1.42
CA TYR A 189 13.22 -4.62 1.66
C TYR A 189 11.76 -4.62 2.14
N ALA A 190 10.92 -5.42 1.52
CA ALA A 190 9.50 -5.56 1.88
C ALA A 190 9.25 -6.29 3.21
N ARG A 191 10.24 -7.08 3.72
CA ARG A 191 10.09 -7.91 4.92
C ARG A 191 10.86 -7.43 6.13
N ALA A 192 11.98 -6.75 5.94
CA ALA A 192 12.88 -6.33 7.00
C ALA A 192 12.14 -5.43 8.03
N ARG A 193 12.32 -5.72 9.34
CA ARG A 193 11.57 -5.04 10.41
C ARG A 193 12.29 -4.95 11.76
N HIS A 194 13.53 -5.44 11.86
CA HIS A 194 14.24 -5.45 13.15
C HIS A 194 14.49 -4.04 13.68
N ARG A 195 14.58 -3.05 12.78
CA ARG A 195 14.84 -1.65 13.13
C ARG A 195 13.74 -0.68 12.67
N SER A 196 12.53 -1.19 12.37
CA SER A 196 11.40 -0.38 11.95
C SER A 196 10.07 -0.95 12.46
N SER A 197 9.01 -0.17 12.37
CA SER A 197 7.66 -0.59 12.73
C SER A 197 7.01 -1.45 11.63
N ASP A 198 5.93 -2.15 11.99
CA ASP A 198 5.09 -2.86 11.02
C ASP A 198 4.42 -1.88 10.03
N PHE A 199 4.21 -0.62 10.43
CA PHE A 199 3.67 0.42 9.55
C PHE A 199 4.69 0.86 8.49
N ASP A 200 5.98 1.01 8.87
CA ASP A 200 7.05 1.29 7.91
C ASP A 200 7.22 0.14 6.91
N ARG A 201 7.01 -1.11 7.36
CA ARG A 201 7.01 -2.27 6.48
C ARG A 201 5.85 -2.22 5.47
N ALA A 202 4.64 -1.89 5.92
CA ALA A 202 3.48 -1.76 5.03
C ALA A 202 3.72 -0.71 3.93
N ARG A 203 4.36 0.43 4.27
CA ARG A 203 4.76 1.44 3.30
C ARG A 203 5.73 0.88 2.27
N ARG A 204 6.82 0.21 2.70
CA ARG A 204 7.79 -0.41 1.79
C ARG A 204 7.18 -1.48 0.88
N GLN A 205 6.20 -2.24 1.37
CA GLN A 205 5.45 -3.20 0.55
C GLN A 205 4.68 -2.50 -0.56
N GLN A 206 4.05 -1.37 -0.27
CA GLN A 206 3.34 -0.58 -1.29
C GLN A 206 4.31 0.09 -2.28
N GLU A 207 5.48 0.56 -1.83
CA GLU A 207 6.54 1.08 -2.71
C GLU A 207 6.99 0.01 -3.73
N VAL A 208 7.22 -1.23 -3.27
CA VAL A 208 7.58 -2.33 -4.17
C VAL A 208 6.43 -2.71 -5.12
N LEU A 209 5.18 -2.73 -4.65
CA LEU A 209 4.03 -2.99 -5.53
C LEU A 209 3.89 -1.95 -6.64
N ARG A 210 4.13 -0.67 -6.33
CA ARG A 210 4.15 0.39 -7.35
C ARG A 210 5.28 0.18 -8.35
N ALA A 211 6.48 -0.14 -7.87
CA ALA A 211 7.61 -0.43 -8.74
C ALA A 211 7.36 -1.63 -9.68
N ILE A 212 6.65 -2.67 -9.20
CA ILE A 212 6.19 -3.78 -10.05
C ILE A 212 5.20 -3.29 -11.11
N TYR A 213 4.23 -2.47 -10.72
CA TYR A 213 3.24 -1.91 -11.63
C TYR A 213 3.90 -1.08 -12.74
N ASP A 214 4.81 -0.18 -12.38
CA ASP A 214 5.54 0.68 -13.31
C ASP A 214 6.43 -0.16 -14.25
N GLN A 215 7.08 -1.20 -13.73
CA GLN A 215 7.91 -2.13 -14.51
C GLN A 215 7.07 -2.92 -15.53
N VAL A 216 5.90 -3.42 -15.12
CA VAL A 216 4.98 -4.15 -16.02
C VAL A 216 4.50 -3.26 -17.16
N LEU A 217 4.19 -1.98 -16.86
CA LEU A 217 3.78 -1.02 -17.87
C LEU A 217 4.94 -0.67 -18.82
N SER A 218 6.14 -0.42 -18.28
CA SER A 218 7.33 -0.03 -19.07
C SER A 218 7.75 -1.14 -20.04
N LEU A 219 7.64 -2.40 -19.63
CA LEU A 219 7.95 -3.56 -20.48
C LEU A 219 6.85 -3.87 -21.52
N GLY A 220 5.71 -3.19 -21.45
CA GLY A 220 4.59 -3.42 -22.37
C GLY A 220 4.07 -4.87 -22.31
N LEU A 221 3.99 -5.46 -21.13
CA LEU A 221 3.62 -6.87 -20.95
C LEU A 221 2.14 -7.16 -21.18
N ILE A 222 1.27 -6.15 -21.15
CA ILE A 222 -0.19 -6.31 -21.28
C ILE A 222 -0.61 -7.13 -22.50
N PRO A 223 -0.12 -6.87 -23.72
CA PRO A 223 -0.46 -7.70 -24.89
C PRO A 223 0.05 -9.13 -24.82
N ARG A 224 1.02 -9.42 -23.93
CA ARG A 224 1.64 -10.74 -23.76
C ARG A 224 0.99 -11.56 -22.64
N LEU A 225 0.08 -10.98 -21.87
CA LEU A 225 -0.62 -11.66 -20.76
C LEU A 225 -1.20 -13.02 -21.14
N PRO A 226 -1.85 -13.22 -22.30
CA PRO A 226 -2.37 -14.55 -22.64
C PRO A 226 -1.29 -15.64 -22.71
N SER A 227 -0.08 -15.27 -23.14
CA SER A 227 1.05 -16.22 -23.20
C SER A 227 1.76 -16.42 -21.87
N LEU A 228 1.62 -15.47 -20.94
CA LEU A 228 2.24 -15.50 -19.61
C LEU A 228 1.31 -16.06 -18.54
N TYR A 229 0.03 -16.27 -18.85
CA TYR A 229 -0.98 -16.65 -17.86
C TYR A 229 -0.64 -17.96 -17.14
N GLY A 230 -0.14 -18.97 -17.87
CA GLY A 230 0.30 -20.22 -17.27
C GLY A 230 1.41 -20.03 -16.26
N ASP A 231 2.47 -19.33 -16.64
CA ASP A 231 3.61 -19.04 -15.77
C ASP A 231 3.18 -18.25 -14.52
N LEU A 232 2.24 -17.29 -14.70
CA LEU A 232 1.68 -16.50 -13.58
C LEU A 232 0.91 -17.38 -12.60
N THR A 233 0.07 -18.30 -13.08
CA THR A 233 -0.73 -19.17 -12.21
C THR A 233 0.10 -20.25 -11.52
N ASP A 234 1.29 -20.56 -12.03
CA ASP A 234 2.26 -21.41 -11.35
C ASP A 234 2.95 -20.69 -10.18
N MET A 235 3.10 -19.37 -10.26
CA MET A 235 3.74 -18.53 -9.22
C MET A 235 2.73 -17.95 -8.21
N VAL A 236 1.50 -17.64 -8.65
CA VAL A 236 0.49 -16.96 -7.87
C VAL A 236 -0.77 -17.80 -7.80
N SER A 237 -1.16 -18.21 -6.58
CA SER A 237 -2.47 -18.84 -6.35
C SER A 237 -3.55 -17.78 -6.40
N THR A 238 -4.49 -17.90 -7.35
CA THR A 238 -5.56 -16.91 -7.54
C THR A 238 -6.81 -17.52 -8.13
N ASP A 239 -7.97 -16.92 -7.87
CA ASP A 239 -9.25 -17.21 -8.52
C ASP A 239 -9.52 -16.31 -9.74
N LEU A 240 -8.60 -15.37 -10.06
CA LEU A 240 -8.69 -14.53 -11.26
C LEU A 240 -8.51 -15.37 -12.52
N THR A 241 -9.51 -15.33 -13.40
CA THR A 241 -9.39 -15.95 -14.72
C THR A 241 -8.54 -15.09 -15.66
N LEU A 242 -8.08 -15.68 -16.79
CA LEU A 242 -7.40 -14.91 -17.83
C LEU A 242 -8.24 -13.70 -18.31
N ARG A 243 -9.57 -13.86 -18.36
CA ARG A 243 -10.45 -12.76 -18.76
C ARG A 243 -10.42 -11.64 -17.74
N ASP A 244 -10.54 -11.96 -16.44
CA ASP A 244 -10.48 -10.94 -15.37
C ASP A 244 -9.15 -10.19 -15.41
N LEU A 245 -8.04 -10.92 -15.60
CA LEU A 245 -6.71 -10.30 -15.74
C LEU A 245 -6.61 -9.40 -16.97
N LEU A 246 -7.20 -9.78 -18.11
CA LEU A 246 -7.21 -8.95 -19.30
C LEU A 246 -8.06 -7.69 -19.12
N ASP A 247 -9.25 -7.84 -18.51
CA ASP A 247 -10.13 -6.70 -18.22
C ASP A 247 -9.43 -5.70 -17.28
N LEU A 248 -8.77 -6.19 -16.22
CA LEU A 248 -7.97 -5.36 -15.31
C LEU A 248 -6.75 -4.73 -15.98
N ALA A 249 -6.03 -5.50 -16.79
CA ALA A 249 -4.83 -5.02 -17.47
C ALA A 249 -5.12 -3.91 -18.50
N LEU A 250 -6.30 -3.95 -19.14
CA LEU A 250 -6.73 -2.89 -20.06
C LEU A 250 -7.07 -1.58 -19.33
N LEU A 251 -7.36 -1.66 -18.02
CA LEU A 251 -7.56 -0.48 -17.18
C LEU A 251 -6.24 0.12 -16.71
N ALA A 252 -5.21 -0.70 -16.47
CA ALA A 252 -3.96 -0.27 -15.88
C ALA A 252 -3.33 0.97 -16.57
N PRO A 253 -3.19 1.05 -17.91
CA PRO A 253 -2.64 2.23 -18.56
C PRO A 253 -3.58 3.46 -18.54
N ARG A 254 -4.84 3.26 -18.11
CA ARG A 254 -5.85 4.32 -18.02
C ARG A 254 -5.98 4.88 -16.61
N LEU A 255 -5.43 4.18 -15.63
CA LEU A 255 -5.42 4.66 -14.26
C LEU A 255 -4.50 5.89 -14.21
N ASP A 256 -5.03 6.99 -13.69
CA ASP A 256 -4.22 8.15 -13.39
C ASP A 256 -3.36 7.86 -12.15
N PRO A 257 -2.03 7.97 -12.21
CA PRO A 257 -1.17 7.78 -11.04
C PRO A 257 -1.60 8.62 -9.84
N ALA A 258 -2.14 9.81 -10.06
CA ALA A 258 -2.68 10.67 -9.00
C ALA A 258 -3.98 10.13 -8.38
N GLN A 259 -4.69 9.22 -9.05
CA GLN A 259 -5.89 8.54 -8.56
C GLN A 259 -5.59 7.17 -7.94
N ILE A 260 -4.31 6.78 -7.84
CA ILE A 260 -3.88 5.57 -7.14
C ILE A 260 -3.57 5.94 -5.69
N ARG A 261 -4.55 5.76 -4.81
CA ARG A 261 -4.42 6.03 -3.38
C ARG A 261 -3.70 4.89 -2.68
N SER A 262 -2.81 5.21 -1.75
CA SER A 262 -2.11 4.22 -0.92
C SER A 262 -2.24 4.61 0.55
N ARG A 263 -2.88 3.75 1.33
CA ARG A 263 -3.11 3.95 2.76
C ARG A 263 -2.86 2.65 3.52
N PHE A 264 -2.75 2.76 4.82
CA PHE A 264 -2.64 1.61 5.72
C PHE A 264 -3.42 1.88 7.00
N ILE A 265 -3.96 0.82 7.61
CA ILE A 265 -4.55 0.89 8.95
C ILE A 265 -3.39 1.10 9.92
N GLY A 266 -3.21 2.34 10.37
CA GLY A 266 -2.07 2.82 11.13
C GLY A 266 -2.35 3.00 12.63
N ARG A 267 -1.47 3.74 13.30
CA ARG A 267 -1.55 3.96 14.76
C ARG A 267 -2.85 4.63 15.20
N ASP A 268 -3.41 5.52 14.38
CA ASP A 268 -4.65 6.25 14.72
C ASP A 268 -5.90 5.36 14.58
N GLN A 269 -5.80 4.28 13.81
CA GLN A 269 -6.87 3.34 13.55
C GLN A 269 -6.86 2.12 14.48
N VAL A 270 -5.83 1.96 15.31
CA VAL A 270 -5.71 0.80 16.19
C VAL A 270 -5.23 1.17 17.59
N ILE A 271 -5.55 0.31 18.55
CA ILE A 271 -5.12 0.43 19.96
C ILE A 271 -4.23 -0.78 20.28
N PRO A 272 -2.94 -0.58 20.62
CA PRO A 272 -2.08 -1.66 21.07
C PRO A 272 -2.66 -2.30 22.35
N TRP A 273 -2.76 -3.63 22.36
CA TRP A 273 -3.32 -4.37 23.48
C TRP A 273 -2.59 -5.68 23.72
N ARG A 274 -2.69 -6.18 24.92
CA ARG A 274 -2.12 -7.46 25.31
C ARG A 274 -3.23 -8.42 25.74
N VAL A 275 -3.35 -9.55 25.05
CA VAL A 275 -4.40 -10.54 25.32
C VAL A 275 -4.21 -11.14 26.71
N PRO A 276 -5.24 -11.07 27.60
CA PRO A 276 -5.18 -11.71 28.90
C PRO A 276 -4.96 -13.22 28.79
N GLY A 277 -4.13 -13.77 29.67
CA GLY A 277 -3.80 -15.19 29.68
C GLY A 277 -2.68 -15.62 28.73
N SER A 278 -2.73 -15.26 27.44
CA SER A 278 -1.65 -15.59 26.48
C SER A 278 -0.50 -14.58 26.50
N GLY A 279 -0.75 -13.34 26.93
CA GLY A 279 0.22 -12.25 26.85
C GLY A 279 0.54 -11.77 25.43
N ALA A 280 -0.14 -12.29 24.42
CA ALA A 280 0.10 -11.93 23.03
C ALA A 280 -0.17 -10.45 22.78
N GLN A 281 0.76 -9.76 22.14
CA GLN A 281 0.59 -8.38 21.71
C GLN A 281 -0.23 -8.35 20.41
N VAL A 282 -1.29 -7.54 20.40
CA VAL A 282 -2.21 -7.42 19.26
C VAL A 282 -2.64 -5.97 19.08
N LEU A 283 -3.31 -5.69 17.98
CA LEU A 283 -3.84 -4.38 17.64
C LEU A 283 -5.37 -4.47 17.64
N LEU A 284 -6.03 -3.81 18.58
CA LEU A 284 -7.50 -3.72 18.57
C LEU A 284 -7.93 -2.68 17.55
N PRO A 285 -8.92 -2.97 16.69
CA PRO A 285 -9.46 -1.99 15.77
C PRO A 285 -10.15 -0.85 16.50
N ASN A 286 -9.99 0.38 16.00
CA ASN A 286 -10.80 1.55 16.34
C ASN A 286 -11.83 1.78 15.22
N PRO A 287 -13.07 1.26 15.35
CA PRO A 287 -14.00 1.22 14.24
C PRO A 287 -14.33 2.58 13.61
N PRO A 288 -14.57 3.67 14.41
CA PRO A 288 -14.83 4.98 13.82
C PRO A 288 -13.64 5.51 13.01
N ALA A 289 -12.41 5.36 13.49
CA ALA A 289 -11.21 5.82 12.80
C ALA A 289 -10.92 4.97 11.55
N ILE A 290 -11.16 3.65 11.61
CA ILE A 290 -11.06 2.78 10.43
C ILE A 290 -12.11 3.19 9.40
N ARG A 291 -13.37 3.43 9.82
CA ARG A 291 -14.42 3.85 8.89
C ARG A 291 -14.07 5.15 8.17
N ALA A 292 -13.56 6.14 8.87
CA ALA A 292 -13.09 7.39 8.27
C ALA A 292 -11.96 7.16 7.26
N LEU A 293 -10.99 6.28 7.59
CA LEU A 293 -9.92 5.91 6.66
C LEU A 293 -10.47 5.21 5.41
N LEU A 294 -11.45 4.31 5.55
CA LEU A 294 -12.07 3.64 4.41
C LEU A 294 -12.79 4.64 3.50
N GLU A 295 -13.54 5.60 4.08
CA GLU A 295 -14.19 6.67 3.31
C GLU A 295 -13.18 7.50 2.53
N GLU A 296 -12.06 7.89 3.15
CA GLU A 296 -10.99 8.63 2.48
C GLU A 296 -10.33 7.81 1.37
N THR A 297 -10.14 6.50 1.59
CA THR A 297 -9.31 5.65 0.73
C THR A 297 -10.11 5.03 -0.41
N LEU A 298 -11.28 4.45 -0.09
CA LEU A 298 -12.02 3.55 -0.97
C LEU A 298 -13.29 4.19 -1.58
N HIS A 299 -13.63 5.41 -1.15
CA HIS A 299 -14.73 6.15 -1.77
C HIS A 299 -14.21 6.87 -3.02
N PHE A 300 -14.51 6.33 -4.18
CA PHE A 300 -14.20 6.95 -5.47
C PHE A 300 -15.42 7.73 -5.95
N ASN A 301 -15.21 9.01 -6.27
CA ASN A 301 -16.24 9.80 -6.93
C ASN A 301 -16.13 9.55 -8.44
N PRO A 302 -17.19 9.13 -9.12
CA PRO A 302 -17.16 9.10 -10.57
C PRO A 302 -16.93 10.54 -11.10
N PRO A 303 -16.12 10.70 -12.16
CA PRO A 303 -15.92 12.01 -12.75
C PRO A 303 -17.27 12.58 -13.21
N ASP A 304 -17.57 13.83 -12.82
CA ASP A 304 -18.74 14.53 -13.32
C ASP A 304 -18.55 14.81 -14.83
N PRO A 305 -19.37 14.23 -15.72
CA PRO A 305 -19.21 14.44 -17.16
C PRO A 305 -19.40 15.89 -17.58
N LEU A 306 -19.98 16.74 -16.73
CA LEU A 306 -20.22 18.17 -17.00
C LEU A 306 -19.08 19.05 -16.49
N VAL A 307 -18.24 18.55 -15.60
CA VAL A 307 -17.07 19.25 -15.05
C VAL A 307 -15.86 18.37 -15.31
N PRO A 308 -15.05 18.65 -16.35
CA PRO A 308 -13.81 17.93 -16.52
C PRO A 308 -12.97 18.14 -15.27
N GLU A 309 -12.70 17.05 -14.56
CA GLU A 309 -11.81 17.06 -13.39
C GLU A 309 -10.40 17.38 -13.89
N ILE A 310 -10.08 18.67 -13.92
CA ILE A 310 -8.72 19.12 -14.16
C ILE A 310 -7.98 18.91 -12.83
N LEU A 311 -7.42 17.73 -12.65
CA LEU A 311 -6.54 17.50 -11.51
C LEU A 311 -5.40 18.53 -11.56
N PRO A 312 -5.14 19.20 -10.44
CA PRO A 312 -4.09 20.20 -10.38
C PRO A 312 -2.75 19.55 -10.74
N THR A 313 -2.11 20.03 -11.79
CA THR A 313 -0.80 19.56 -12.21
C THR A 313 0.28 20.41 -11.58
N ILE A 314 1.27 19.74 -10.97
CA ILE A 314 2.44 20.38 -10.36
C ILE A 314 3.66 20.05 -11.20
N GLU A 315 4.35 21.08 -11.66
CA GLU A 315 5.66 20.92 -12.28
C GLU A 315 6.71 20.67 -11.19
N VAL A 316 7.59 19.68 -11.39
CA VAL A 316 8.71 19.38 -10.51
C VAL A 316 10.02 19.61 -11.26
N VAL A 317 10.85 20.51 -10.75
CA VAL A 317 12.14 20.90 -11.32
C VAL A 317 13.23 20.63 -10.29
N ASN A 318 14.15 19.73 -10.60
CA ASN A 318 15.25 19.39 -9.71
C ASN A 318 16.48 20.27 -10.01
N LEU A 319 16.78 21.19 -9.09
CA LEU A 319 17.98 22.04 -9.11
C LEU A 319 19.06 21.55 -8.15
N SER A 320 18.77 20.49 -7.38
CA SER A 320 19.70 19.90 -6.42
C SER A 320 20.76 19.05 -7.12
N PRO A 321 21.88 18.73 -6.45
CA PRO A 321 22.87 17.81 -6.99
C PRO A 321 22.46 16.33 -6.94
N TYR A 322 21.29 16.02 -6.37
CA TYR A 322 20.79 14.66 -6.19
C TYR A 322 19.86 14.28 -7.33
N GLN A 323 20.25 13.29 -8.14
CA GLN A 323 19.60 12.99 -9.43
C GLN A 323 18.13 12.59 -9.34
N ASP A 324 17.72 11.85 -8.29
CA ASP A 324 16.41 11.22 -8.23
C ASP A 324 15.37 11.97 -7.36
N TRP A 325 15.71 13.18 -6.90
CA TRP A 325 14.82 13.91 -5.98
C TRP A 325 13.54 14.40 -6.64
N ASP A 326 13.58 14.65 -7.95
CA ASP A 326 12.38 14.94 -8.76
C ASP A 326 11.40 13.77 -8.78
N HIS A 327 11.90 12.54 -8.99
CA HIS A 327 11.09 11.32 -8.94
C HIS A 327 10.49 11.10 -7.56
N LEU A 328 11.27 11.25 -6.49
CA LEU A 328 10.77 11.11 -5.13
C LEU A 328 9.73 12.17 -4.76
N ALA A 329 9.93 13.41 -5.19
CA ALA A 329 8.98 14.50 -4.96
C ALA A 329 7.70 14.29 -5.78
N ALA A 330 7.81 13.91 -7.05
CA ALA A 330 6.70 13.58 -7.93
C ALA A 330 5.89 12.40 -7.38
N GLY A 331 6.55 11.35 -6.91
CA GLY A 331 5.92 10.22 -6.24
C GLY A 331 5.11 10.66 -5.02
N ARG A 332 5.70 11.48 -4.13
CA ARG A 332 5.02 12.03 -2.94
C ARG A 332 3.77 12.83 -3.29
N LEU A 333 3.86 13.70 -4.29
CA LEU A 333 2.73 14.50 -4.77
C LEU A 333 1.64 13.62 -5.38
N SER A 334 2.02 12.61 -6.18
CA SER A 334 1.07 11.65 -6.76
C SER A 334 0.36 10.84 -5.67
N TYR A 335 1.04 10.45 -4.59
CA TYR A 335 0.40 9.81 -3.42
C TYR A 335 -0.67 10.69 -2.75
N ALA A 336 -0.52 12.00 -2.85
CA ALA A 336 -1.46 12.97 -2.32
C ALA A 336 -2.58 13.36 -3.31
N GLY A 337 -2.59 12.79 -4.53
CA GLY A 337 -3.62 13.03 -5.53
C GLY A 337 -3.32 14.16 -6.51
N TYR A 338 -2.06 14.62 -6.61
CA TYR A 338 -1.67 15.63 -7.59
C TYR A 338 -1.07 14.97 -8.83
N ARG A 339 -1.43 15.46 -10.01
CA ARG A 339 -0.66 15.14 -11.22
C ARG A 339 0.69 15.84 -11.18
N THR A 340 1.72 15.17 -11.65
CA THR A 340 3.06 15.72 -11.68
C THR A 340 3.63 15.72 -13.09
N HIS A 341 4.45 16.73 -13.36
CA HIS A 341 5.24 16.82 -14.58
C HIS A 341 6.69 17.12 -14.22
N ILE A 342 7.60 16.21 -14.53
CA ILE A 342 9.03 16.40 -14.25
C ILE A 342 9.66 17.14 -15.42
N THR A 343 10.26 18.28 -15.13
CA THR A 343 11.03 19.09 -16.08
C THR A 343 12.51 18.97 -15.74
N SER A 344 13.30 18.52 -16.73
CA SER A 344 14.75 18.41 -16.56
C SER A 344 15.40 19.80 -16.51
N ALA A 345 16.28 19.99 -15.53
CA ALA A 345 17.10 21.19 -15.39
C ALA A 345 18.52 20.83 -14.96
N ASP A 346 19.47 21.73 -15.21
CA ASP A 346 20.81 21.57 -14.69
C ASP A 346 20.83 21.93 -13.19
N PRO A 347 21.62 21.23 -12.35
CA PRO A 347 21.75 21.57 -10.93
C PRO A 347 22.27 23.01 -10.71
N GLU A 348 21.66 23.71 -9.77
CA GLU A 348 22.06 25.04 -9.32
C GLU A 348 22.61 24.95 -7.88
N PRO A 349 23.91 24.81 -7.66
CA PRO A 349 24.47 24.68 -6.32
C PRO A 349 24.07 25.82 -5.38
N GLY A 350 23.53 25.49 -4.21
CA GLY A 350 23.06 26.45 -3.23
C GLY A 350 21.64 26.96 -3.49
N ALA A 351 20.92 26.40 -4.47
CA ALA A 351 19.51 26.68 -4.64
C ALA A 351 18.72 26.22 -3.42
N SER A 352 17.73 27.02 -3.01
CA SER A 352 16.77 26.64 -1.97
C SER A 352 15.49 26.11 -2.60
N THR A 353 14.87 25.17 -1.91
CA THR A 353 13.57 24.61 -2.34
C THR A 353 12.47 25.67 -2.28
N GLN A 354 11.71 25.80 -3.37
CA GLN A 354 10.63 26.77 -3.52
C GLN A 354 9.40 26.13 -4.13
N LEU A 355 8.24 26.49 -3.58
CA LEU A 355 6.93 26.21 -4.15
C LEU A 355 6.40 27.51 -4.79
N ILE A 356 6.31 27.55 -6.10
CA ILE A 356 5.88 28.74 -6.86
C ILE A 356 4.41 28.58 -7.21
N ASP A 357 3.56 29.44 -6.67
CA ASP A 357 2.13 29.53 -7.01
C ASP A 357 1.95 30.44 -8.23
N HIS A 358 1.29 29.94 -9.27
CA HIS A 358 1.00 30.68 -10.50
C HIS A 358 -0.24 31.59 -10.40
N GLY A 359 -0.82 31.72 -9.17
CA GLY A 359 -1.94 32.61 -8.91
C GLY A 359 -3.32 31.99 -9.12
N LEU A 360 -3.36 30.67 -9.36
CA LEU A 360 -4.59 29.89 -9.56
C LEU A 360 -5.00 29.09 -8.33
N ALA A 361 -4.10 28.95 -7.34
CA ALA A 361 -4.28 28.12 -6.16
C ALA A 361 -5.08 28.81 -5.06
N THR A 362 -5.83 28.04 -4.28
CA THR A 362 -6.47 28.50 -3.06
C THR A 362 -5.46 28.57 -1.89
N GLU A 363 -5.83 29.24 -0.81
CA GLU A 363 -4.99 29.26 0.40
C GLU A 363 -4.88 27.87 1.03
N GLU A 364 -5.93 27.06 0.91
CA GLU A 364 -5.95 25.67 1.38
C GLU A 364 -4.96 24.80 0.60
N ASP A 365 -4.92 24.93 -0.73
CA ASP A 365 -3.94 24.22 -1.58
C ASP A 365 -2.50 24.54 -1.20
N ARG A 366 -2.21 25.84 -0.94
CA ARG A 366 -0.87 26.30 -0.52
C ARG A 366 -0.44 25.64 0.80
N GLN A 367 -1.33 25.70 1.79
CA GLN A 367 -1.04 25.15 3.12
C GLN A 367 -0.89 23.64 3.08
N GLN A 368 -1.76 22.95 2.34
CA GLN A 368 -1.72 21.51 2.18
C GLN A 368 -0.41 21.04 1.52
N LEU A 369 0.02 21.72 0.45
CA LEU A 369 1.27 21.36 -0.24
C LEU A 369 2.51 21.68 0.59
N LEU A 370 2.56 22.82 1.27
CA LEU A 370 3.66 23.14 2.17
C LEU A 370 3.79 22.08 3.28
N ALA A 371 2.67 21.69 3.89
CA ALA A 371 2.63 20.65 4.91
C ALA A 371 3.07 19.28 4.36
N LEU A 372 2.56 18.90 3.18
CA LEU A 372 2.90 17.64 2.50
C LEU A 372 4.40 17.53 2.19
N LEU A 373 4.99 18.64 1.75
CA LEU A 373 6.41 18.71 1.35
C LEU A 373 7.35 19.02 2.52
N GLY A 374 6.81 19.32 3.71
CA GLY A 374 7.60 19.73 4.86
C GLY A 374 8.26 21.10 4.71
N LEU A 375 7.66 21.96 3.92
CA LEU A 375 8.19 23.29 3.63
C LEU A 375 7.59 24.34 4.57
N GLY A 376 8.42 25.28 5.02
CA GLY A 376 7.95 26.46 5.74
C GLY A 376 7.31 27.50 4.80
N SER A 377 6.53 28.41 5.36
CA SER A 377 5.88 29.49 4.58
C SER A 377 6.87 30.37 3.78
N GLY A 378 8.12 30.44 4.20
CA GLY A 378 9.18 31.16 3.48
C GLY A 378 9.60 30.52 2.15
N ALA A 379 9.25 29.26 1.92
CA ALA A 379 9.49 28.58 0.65
C ALA A 379 8.43 28.87 -0.41
N LEU A 380 7.30 29.50 -0.03
CA LEU A 380 6.24 29.86 -0.97
C LEU A 380 6.60 31.16 -1.68
N ALA A 381 6.61 31.13 -3.00
CA ALA A 381 6.71 32.30 -3.87
C ALA A 381 5.45 32.40 -4.73
N THR A 382 5.03 33.60 -5.07
CA THR A 382 3.90 33.82 -5.99
C THR A 382 4.41 34.48 -7.27
N GLN A 383 4.13 33.81 -8.38
CA GLN A 383 4.42 34.34 -9.72
C GLN A 383 3.14 34.27 -10.52
N ASN A 384 2.37 35.35 -10.54
CA ASN A 384 1.11 35.40 -11.29
C ASN A 384 1.35 35.16 -12.78
N ASP A 385 1.06 33.97 -13.24
CA ASP A 385 1.05 33.58 -14.65
C ASP A 385 -0.23 32.79 -14.97
N PRO A 386 -1.31 33.51 -15.34
CA PRO A 386 -2.59 32.85 -15.64
C PRO A 386 -2.54 31.98 -16.89
N THR A 387 -1.43 32.00 -17.64
CA THR A 387 -1.21 31.15 -18.83
C THR A 387 -0.43 29.87 -18.52
N SER A 388 0.07 29.74 -17.29
CA SER A 388 0.77 28.51 -16.85
C SER A 388 -0.16 27.29 -16.95
N PRO A 389 0.30 26.18 -17.53
CA PRO A 389 -0.45 24.92 -17.51
C PRO A 389 -0.39 24.24 -16.14
N PHE A 390 0.42 24.76 -15.21
CA PHE A 390 0.64 24.22 -13.88
C PHE A 390 -0.01 25.08 -12.80
N LEU A 391 -0.56 24.43 -11.78
CA LEU A 391 -1.07 25.12 -10.59
C LEU A 391 0.11 25.66 -9.75
N PHE A 392 1.14 24.81 -9.62
CA PHE A 392 2.40 25.15 -8.94
C PHE A 392 3.59 24.65 -9.73
N THR A 393 4.76 25.28 -9.50
CA THR A 393 6.08 24.72 -9.84
C THR A 393 6.84 24.48 -8.54
N LEU A 394 7.22 23.24 -8.27
CA LEU A 394 8.10 22.85 -7.17
C LEU A 394 9.54 22.79 -7.68
N ARG A 395 10.37 23.75 -7.24
CA ARG A 395 11.83 23.75 -7.48
C ARG A 395 12.52 23.13 -6.28
N LEU A 396 13.22 22.03 -6.49
CA LEU A 396 13.97 21.32 -5.45
C LEU A 396 15.38 21.88 -5.37
N GLY A 397 15.76 22.40 -4.21
CA GLY A 397 17.10 22.84 -3.90
C GLY A 397 17.88 21.86 -3.02
N ASP A 398 19.08 22.25 -2.58
CA ASP A 398 19.95 21.43 -1.74
C ASP A 398 19.35 21.12 -0.36
N ASP A 399 18.35 21.91 0.07
CA ASP A 399 17.66 21.82 1.36
C ASP A 399 16.39 20.95 1.33
N TYR A 400 16.01 20.39 0.17
CA TYR A 400 14.88 19.48 0.09
C TYR A 400 15.08 18.23 0.95
N GLN A 401 14.03 17.80 1.64
CA GLN A 401 14.06 16.63 2.52
C GLN A 401 13.11 15.54 2.00
N PRO A 402 13.58 14.62 1.15
CA PRO A 402 12.72 13.54 0.64
C PRO A 402 12.22 12.62 1.74
N CYS A 403 12.93 12.50 2.86
CA CYS A 403 12.54 11.69 4.03
C CYS A 403 11.65 12.44 5.03
N PHE A 404 10.91 13.45 4.61
CA PHE A 404 9.94 14.11 5.48
C PHE A 404 8.66 13.28 5.59
N ASP A 405 8.21 13.01 6.83
CA ASP A 405 6.93 12.36 7.11
C ASP A 405 6.08 13.32 7.95
N PRO A 406 5.02 13.91 7.36
CA PRO A 406 4.18 14.87 8.05
C PRO A 406 3.45 14.28 9.26
N THR A 407 3.30 12.95 9.32
CA THR A 407 2.64 12.26 10.43
C THR A 407 3.58 11.97 11.61
N ARG A 408 4.89 12.00 11.39
CA ARG A 408 5.91 11.69 12.40
C ARG A 408 6.20 12.85 13.35
N ASN A 409 5.92 14.09 12.95
CA ASN A 409 6.19 15.30 13.75
C ASN A 409 5.09 15.66 14.77
N GLN A 410 4.09 14.82 14.98
CA GLN A 410 3.04 15.05 15.97
C GLN A 410 3.24 14.27 17.27
N GLY A 411 4.46 14.00 17.67
CA GLY A 411 4.73 13.52 19.02
C GLY A 411 5.71 12.37 19.14
N ASP A 412 6.97 12.66 19.04
CA ASP A 412 8.04 11.95 19.78
C ASP A 412 8.61 12.87 20.85
#